data_9763686a0eece4c56e2907dc619a1a1f
#
_entry.id   9763686a0eece4c56e2907dc619a1a1f
#
_cell.length_a   1.000
_cell.length_b   1.000
_cell.length_c   1.000
_cell.angle_alpha   90.00
_cell.angle_beta   90.00
_cell.angle_gamma   90.00
#
_symmetry.space_group_name_H-M   'P 1'
#
loop_
_entity.id
_entity.type
_entity.pdbx_description
1 polymer ?
#
loop_
_entity_poly.entity_id
_entity_poly.type
_entity_poly.pdbx_seq_one_letter_code
_entity_poly.pdbx_strand_id
1 'polypeptide(L)'
;YIAADGIAHGLDLHTNAKADFLSTLENVILGPRKLDYRAMFTGPTGTNAVEAAIKLARKVTGREMVIAFTNGFHGMSLGALACTGNAGKRGAAGVPLSHVSHEPYDGYYGPDIDTAALLEQRLADPSSGLDAPAAIIVETVQGEGGLNAASPEWLRAIADIAKRHGALLIVDDIQAGAGRAGGFFSFEGMGFMPDIITMAKSLSGMGLPFALILVRPKFDQWSPGEHNGTFRGNNHAFVTAAAALRHFWSDDSFARDVRRRGELLEQRLERLAGKYGFSTR
;
A
#
# COMPACT_ATOMS: atom_id res chain seq x y z
N TYR A 1 25.74 -0.14 14.41
CA TYR A 1 26.05 0.19 13.01
C TYR A 1 26.76 1.55 12.91
N ILE A 2 26.21 2.60 13.52
CA ILE A 2 26.83 3.95 13.56
C ILE A 2 28.20 3.90 14.24
N ALA A 3 28.32 3.25 15.39
CA ALA A 3 29.58 3.11 16.13
C ALA A 3 30.65 2.32 15.34
N ALA A 4 30.25 1.52 14.38
CA ALA A 4 31.15 0.80 13.47
C ALA A 4 31.47 1.57 12.19
N ASP A 5 31.11 2.86 12.13
CA ASP A 5 31.31 3.75 10.97
C ASP A 5 30.76 3.16 9.65
N GLY A 6 29.57 2.55 9.73
CA GLY A 6 28.91 1.92 8.61
C GLY A 6 28.42 2.95 7.57
N ILE A 7 28.46 2.59 6.29
CA ILE A 7 28.02 3.42 5.16
C ILE A 7 26.53 3.78 5.32
N ALA A 8 26.20 5.08 5.34
CA ALA A 8 24.81 5.55 5.51
C ALA A 8 23.93 5.22 4.30
N HIS A 9 24.42 5.44 3.08
CA HIS A 9 23.71 5.17 1.84
C HIS A 9 24.47 4.19 0.96
N GLY A 10 23.80 3.09 0.60
CA GLY A 10 24.37 2.05 -0.24
C GLY A 10 24.27 2.33 -1.74
N LEU A 11 23.48 3.30 -2.17
CA LEU A 11 23.14 3.51 -3.59
C LEU A 11 22.74 2.18 -4.24
N ASP A 12 23.43 1.82 -5.32
CA ASP A 12 23.26 0.54 -6.02
C ASP A 12 24.13 -0.60 -5.45
N LEU A 13 24.98 -0.29 -4.46
CA LEU A 13 25.89 -1.27 -3.87
C LEU A 13 25.14 -2.29 -3.00
N HIS A 14 25.67 -3.50 -2.98
CA HIS A 14 25.26 -4.54 -2.04
C HIS A 14 25.98 -4.35 -0.71
N THR A 15 25.27 -3.86 0.29
CA THR A 15 25.78 -3.71 1.65
C THR A 15 25.32 -4.85 2.55
N ASN A 16 26.07 -5.14 3.61
CA ASN A 16 25.67 -6.14 4.61
C ASN A 16 24.32 -5.78 5.24
N ALA A 17 24.05 -4.50 5.49
CA ALA A 17 22.77 -4.04 6.04
C ALA A 17 21.58 -4.33 5.09
N LYS A 18 21.78 -4.10 3.77
CA LYS A 18 20.78 -4.45 2.75
C LYS A 18 20.55 -5.96 2.69
N ALA A 19 21.62 -6.75 2.66
CA ALA A 19 21.54 -8.21 2.61
C ALA A 19 20.83 -8.77 3.84
N ASP A 20 21.15 -8.27 5.03
CA ASP A 20 20.51 -8.66 6.29
C ASP A 20 19.03 -8.32 6.31
N PHE A 21 18.63 -7.13 5.86
CA PHE A 21 17.24 -6.74 5.74
C PHE A 21 16.48 -7.66 4.77
N LEU A 22 17.00 -7.88 3.55
CA LEU A 22 16.36 -8.72 2.55
C LEU A 22 16.19 -10.17 3.03
N SER A 23 17.24 -10.73 3.63
CA SER A 23 17.17 -12.07 4.23
C SER A 23 16.14 -12.13 5.38
N THR A 24 16.07 -11.08 6.19
CA THR A 24 15.08 -11.01 7.28
C THR A 24 13.67 -10.88 6.74
N LEU A 25 13.45 -10.05 5.74
CA LEU A 25 12.14 -9.89 5.07
C LEU A 25 11.66 -11.23 4.50
N GLU A 26 12.57 -11.94 3.82
CA GLU A 26 12.27 -13.27 3.26
C GLU A 26 11.93 -14.29 4.36
N ASN A 27 12.81 -14.44 5.35
CA ASN A 27 12.69 -15.51 6.33
C ASN A 27 11.59 -15.28 7.39
N VAL A 28 11.30 -14.02 7.71
CA VAL A 28 10.35 -13.67 8.77
C VAL A 28 8.96 -13.29 8.22
N ILE A 29 8.91 -12.70 7.03
CA ILE A 29 7.65 -12.18 6.48
C ILE A 29 7.15 -13.00 5.30
N LEU A 30 7.93 -13.04 4.20
CA LEU A 30 7.45 -13.60 2.94
C LEU A 30 7.37 -15.14 2.98
N GLY A 31 8.44 -15.79 3.37
CA GLY A 31 8.52 -17.25 3.39
C GLY A 31 7.45 -17.93 4.27
N PRO A 32 7.27 -17.55 5.55
CA PRO A 32 6.21 -18.11 6.40
C PRO A 32 4.81 -17.94 5.84
N ARG A 33 4.58 -16.86 5.07
CA ARG A 33 3.31 -16.54 4.40
C ARG A 33 3.18 -17.16 3.01
N LYS A 34 4.21 -17.84 2.53
CA LYS A 34 4.29 -18.41 1.17
C LYS A 34 4.06 -17.37 0.08
N LEU A 35 4.61 -16.16 0.27
CA LEU A 35 4.48 -15.04 -0.62
C LEU A 35 5.70 -14.95 -1.51
N ASP A 36 5.49 -14.98 -2.83
CA ASP A 36 6.55 -14.81 -3.84
C ASP A 36 6.51 -13.38 -4.37
N TYR A 37 7.30 -12.50 -3.74
CA TYR A 37 7.47 -11.11 -4.13
C TYR A 37 8.94 -10.74 -4.19
N ARG A 38 9.26 -9.84 -5.11
CA ARG A 38 10.57 -9.18 -5.19
C ARG A 38 10.49 -7.80 -4.57
N ALA A 39 11.46 -7.49 -3.71
CA ALA A 39 11.57 -6.18 -3.10
C ALA A 39 12.33 -5.22 -4.02
N MET A 40 11.73 -4.07 -4.29
CA MET A 40 12.37 -2.96 -4.98
C MET A 40 12.41 -1.75 -4.05
N PHE A 41 13.61 -1.23 -3.79
CA PHE A 41 13.78 -0.01 -3.02
C PHE A 41 13.52 1.21 -3.88
N THR A 42 12.72 2.13 -3.36
CA THR A 42 12.36 3.40 -4.00
C THR A 42 13.06 4.55 -3.29
N GLY A 43 12.81 5.79 -3.69
CA GLY A 43 13.12 6.93 -2.83
C GLY A 43 12.46 6.73 -1.44
N PRO A 44 12.91 7.45 -0.39
CA PRO A 44 12.68 7.06 1.00
C PRO A 44 11.29 7.35 1.55
N THR A 45 10.33 7.77 0.73
CA THR A 45 8.99 8.15 1.18
C THR A 45 7.91 7.29 0.56
N GLY A 46 6.73 7.20 1.20
CA GLY A 46 5.60 6.44 0.69
C GLY A 46 5.15 6.91 -0.70
N THR A 47 5.18 8.22 -0.95
CA THR A 47 4.86 8.75 -2.28
C THR A 47 5.81 8.21 -3.36
N ASN A 48 7.10 8.00 -3.05
CA ASN A 48 8.04 7.39 -3.99
C ASN A 48 7.69 5.93 -4.29
N ALA A 49 7.20 5.18 -3.31
CA ALA A 49 6.72 3.82 -3.53
C ALA A 49 5.50 3.80 -4.46
N VAL A 50 4.53 4.69 -4.24
CA VAL A 50 3.36 4.83 -5.12
C VAL A 50 3.75 5.21 -6.53
N GLU A 51 4.64 6.20 -6.72
CA GLU A 51 5.14 6.61 -8.05
C GLU A 51 5.82 5.44 -8.79
N ALA A 52 6.64 4.66 -8.07
CA ALA A 52 7.27 3.47 -8.65
C ALA A 52 6.24 2.42 -9.06
N ALA A 53 5.25 2.15 -8.22
CA ALA A 53 4.20 1.18 -8.50
C ALA A 53 3.36 1.57 -9.73
N ILE A 54 2.94 2.84 -9.82
CA ILE A 54 2.20 3.37 -10.98
C ILE A 54 3.04 3.30 -12.25
N LYS A 55 4.30 3.74 -12.18
CA LYS A 55 5.21 3.70 -13.34
C LYS A 55 5.42 2.28 -13.84
N LEU A 56 5.60 1.32 -12.92
CA LEU A 56 5.74 -0.09 -13.28
C LEU A 56 4.47 -0.64 -13.93
N ALA A 57 3.31 -0.36 -13.36
CA ALA A 57 2.03 -0.82 -13.90
C ALA A 57 1.81 -0.29 -15.32
N ARG A 58 2.09 1.00 -15.57
CA ARG A 58 2.02 1.60 -16.92
C ARG A 58 2.99 0.93 -17.89
N LYS A 59 4.23 0.67 -17.45
CA LYS A 59 5.21 -0.04 -18.29
C LYS A 59 4.75 -1.45 -18.66
N VAL A 60 4.29 -2.22 -17.68
CA VAL A 60 3.90 -3.63 -17.86
C VAL A 60 2.68 -3.76 -18.76
N THR A 61 1.71 -2.85 -18.65
CA THR A 61 0.45 -2.92 -19.39
C THR A 61 0.45 -2.16 -20.70
N GLY A 62 1.37 -1.21 -20.88
CA GLY A 62 1.35 -0.25 -21.99
C GLY A 62 0.18 0.73 -21.95
N ARG A 63 -0.47 0.88 -20.78
CA ARG A 63 -1.64 1.74 -20.56
C ARG A 63 -1.29 2.89 -19.62
N GLU A 64 -2.09 3.97 -19.62
CA GLU A 64 -1.81 5.17 -18.84
C GLU A 64 -2.75 5.37 -17.65
N MET A 65 -4.03 4.96 -17.80
CA MET A 65 -5.07 5.21 -16.81
C MET A 65 -4.82 4.43 -15.51
N VAL A 66 -5.02 5.08 -14.38
CA VAL A 66 -5.05 4.45 -13.06
C VAL A 66 -6.41 4.70 -12.42
N ILE A 67 -6.99 3.70 -11.84
CA ILE A 67 -8.19 3.84 -11.00
C ILE A 67 -7.74 3.99 -9.56
N ALA A 68 -8.18 5.05 -8.92
CA ALA A 68 -8.08 5.31 -7.49
C ALA A 68 -9.49 5.47 -6.90
N PHE A 69 -9.61 5.63 -5.59
CA PHE A 69 -10.92 5.68 -4.95
C PHE A 69 -11.16 7.01 -4.23
N THR A 70 -12.43 7.37 -4.08
CA THR A 70 -12.86 8.52 -3.25
C THR A 70 -12.25 8.40 -1.85
N ASN A 71 -11.87 9.54 -1.25
CA ASN A 71 -11.19 9.63 0.05
C ASN A 71 -9.79 9.01 0.12
N GLY A 72 -9.28 8.40 -0.97
CA GLY A 72 -7.94 7.80 -1.00
C GLY A 72 -6.83 8.84 -0.78
N PHE A 73 -5.74 8.41 -0.13
CA PHE A 73 -4.53 9.20 0.04
C PHE A 73 -3.28 8.38 -0.30
N HIS A 74 -2.62 8.74 -1.39
CA HIS A 74 -1.48 7.98 -1.92
C HIS A 74 -0.17 8.77 -1.98
N GLY A 75 -0.19 10.04 -1.59
CA GLY A 75 1.00 10.88 -1.51
C GLY A 75 0.82 12.27 -2.08
N MET A 76 1.92 13.03 -2.11
CA MET A 76 1.94 14.46 -2.46
C MET A 76 2.80 14.80 -3.69
N SER A 77 3.55 13.85 -4.26
CA SER A 77 4.18 14.02 -5.57
C SER A 77 3.14 13.79 -6.68
N LEU A 78 3.36 14.37 -7.86
CA LEU A 78 2.29 14.61 -8.84
C LEU A 78 1.51 13.36 -9.26
N GLY A 79 2.15 12.22 -9.52
CA GLY A 79 1.45 10.98 -9.87
C GLY A 79 0.67 10.40 -8.69
N ALA A 80 1.26 10.37 -7.50
CA ALA A 80 0.60 9.95 -6.27
C ALA A 80 -0.51 10.93 -5.86
N LEU A 81 -0.29 12.25 -6.07
CA LEU A 81 -1.28 13.28 -5.81
C LEU A 81 -2.48 13.16 -6.77
N ALA A 82 -2.24 12.76 -8.02
CA ALA A 82 -3.32 12.46 -8.96
C ALA A 82 -4.25 11.35 -8.43
N CYS A 83 -3.71 10.34 -7.74
CA CYS A 83 -4.48 9.28 -7.10
C CYS A 83 -5.10 9.67 -5.75
N THR A 84 -4.71 10.81 -5.17
CA THR A 84 -5.25 11.31 -3.89
C THR A 84 -6.58 12.04 -4.11
N GLY A 85 -7.64 11.65 -3.37
CA GLY A 85 -8.98 12.18 -3.57
C GLY A 85 -9.24 13.59 -3.00
N ASN A 86 -8.45 14.02 -2.01
CA ASN A 86 -8.70 15.27 -1.27
C ASN A 86 -8.44 16.53 -2.11
N ALA A 87 -9.49 17.31 -2.37
CA ALA A 87 -9.42 18.51 -3.20
C ALA A 87 -8.46 19.58 -2.65
N GLY A 88 -8.38 19.77 -1.33
CA GLY A 88 -7.48 20.72 -0.70
C GLY A 88 -6.00 20.35 -0.92
N LYS A 89 -5.67 19.07 -0.90
CA LYS A 89 -4.30 18.58 -1.17
C LYS A 89 -3.96 18.70 -2.66
N ARG A 90 -4.93 18.47 -3.55
CA ARG A 90 -4.76 18.54 -5.01
C ARG A 90 -4.71 19.97 -5.55
N GLY A 91 -5.39 20.91 -4.89
CA GLY A 91 -5.59 22.29 -5.39
C GLY A 91 -4.31 23.08 -5.63
N ALA A 92 -3.21 22.77 -4.95
CA ALA A 92 -1.92 23.43 -5.09
C ALA A 92 -0.96 22.76 -6.08
N ALA A 93 -1.43 21.79 -6.88
CA ALA A 93 -0.57 21.07 -7.82
C ALA A 93 0.05 21.98 -8.89
N GLY A 94 -0.68 22.99 -9.34
CA GLY A 94 -0.22 23.95 -10.37
C GLY A 94 -0.08 23.35 -11.78
N VAL A 95 -0.38 22.08 -11.94
CA VAL A 95 -0.33 21.31 -13.21
C VAL A 95 -1.52 20.35 -13.28
N PRO A 96 -1.90 19.87 -14.48
CA PRO A 96 -2.93 18.85 -14.61
C PRO A 96 -2.57 17.57 -13.86
N LEU A 97 -3.51 17.04 -13.08
CA LEU A 97 -3.44 15.74 -12.44
C LEU A 97 -4.23 14.75 -13.30
N SER A 98 -3.60 14.27 -14.36
CA SER A 98 -4.23 13.49 -15.43
C SER A 98 -4.02 11.98 -15.28
N HIS A 99 -4.73 11.21 -16.12
CA HIS A 99 -4.65 9.74 -16.21
C HIS A 99 -5.02 9.02 -14.92
N VAL A 100 -5.94 9.61 -14.13
CA VAL A 100 -6.53 8.97 -12.96
C VAL A 100 -8.05 9.18 -12.96
N SER A 101 -8.80 8.10 -12.77
CA SER A 101 -10.23 8.13 -12.47
C SER A 101 -10.45 7.81 -11.00
N HIS A 102 -11.24 8.64 -10.31
CA HIS A 102 -11.64 8.38 -8.93
C HIS A 102 -13.00 7.72 -8.91
N GLU A 103 -13.04 6.48 -8.47
CA GLU A 103 -14.26 5.69 -8.35
C GLU A 103 -14.74 5.67 -6.88
N PRO A 104 -16.02 5.43 -6.64
CA PRO A 104 -16.54 5.33 -5.28
C PRO A 104 -15.90 4.16 -4.50
N TYR A 105 -15.38 4.45 -3.30
CA TYR A 105 -14.89 3.42 -2.37
C TYR A 105 -16.03 2.61 -1.77
N ASP A 106 -15.73 1.50 -1.11
CA ASP A 106 -16.72 0.68 -0.40
C ASP A 106 -17.56 1.52 0.56
N GLY A 107 -18.88 1.40 0.49
CA GLY A 107 -19.82 2.13 1.32
C GLY A 107 -19.92 3.64 1.08
N TYR A 108 -19.25 4.20 0.07
CA TYR A 108 -19.26 5.65 -0.21
C TYR A 108 -20.69 6.21 -0.44
N TYR A 109 -21.55 5.45 -1.09
CA TYR A 109 -22.96 5.80 -1.31
C TYR A 109 -23.91 5.16 -0.30
N GLY A 110 -23.40 4.61 0.80
CA GLY A 110 -24.15 3.83 1.78
C GLY A 110 -24.04 2.33 1.54
N PRO A 111 -24.58 1.53 2.49
CA PRO A 111 -24.36 0.08 2.51
C PRO A 111 -25.10 -0.68 1.39
N ASP A 112 -26.13 -0.09 0.80
CA ASP A 112 -26.99 -0.76 -0.19
C ASP A 112 -26.47 -0.63 -1.63
N ILE A 113 -25.40 0.13 -1.85
CA ILE A 113 -24.82 0.37 -3.19
C ILE A 113 -23.52 -0.39 -3.35
N ASP A 114 -23.53 -1.37 -4.24
CA ASP A 114 -22.33 -2.11 -4.65
C ASP A 114 -21.47 -1.26 -5.61
N THR A 115 -20.48 -0.57 -5.04
CA THR A 115 -19.57 0.31 -5.80
C THR A 115 -18.59 -0.48 -6.67
N ALA A 116 -18.29 -1.75 -6.35
CA ALA A 116 -17.50 -2.60 -7.22
C ALA A 116 -18.26 -2.99 -8.49
N ALA A 117 -19.56 -3.30 -8.35
CA ALA A 117 -20.42 -3.56 -9.51
C ALA A 117 -20.56 -2.33 -10.42
N LEU A 118 -20.62 -1.11 -9.86
CA LEU A 118 -20.60 0.13 -10.66
C LEU A 118 -19.30 0.30 -11.45
N LEU A 119 -18.16 0.02 -10.83
CA LEU A 119 -16.87 0.06 -11.53
C LEU A 119 -16.82 -0.96 -12.66
N GLU A 120 -17.25 -2.21 -12.41
CA GLU A 120 -17.30 -3.25 -13.43
C GLU A 120 -18.16 -2.83 -14.62
N GLN A 121 -19.36 -2.29 -14.36
CA GLN A 121 -20.25 -1.80 -15.39
C GLN A 121 -19.59 -0.73 -16.26
N ARG A 122 -18.88 0.23 -15.64
CA ARG A 122 -18.18 1.28 -16.37
C ARG A 122 -17.02 0.75 -17.22
N LEU A 123 -16.25 -0.20 -16.69
CA LEU A 123 -15.14 -0.80 -17.43
C LEU A 123 -15.60 -1.71 -18.57
N ALA A 124 -16.79 -2.32 -18.45
CA ALA A 124 -17.36 -3.18 -19.48
C ALA A 124 -18.06 -2.37 -20.59
N ASP A 125 -18.45 -1.12 -20.33
CA ASP A 125 -19.13 -0.27 -21.31
C ASP A 125 -18.11 0.56 -22.11
N PRO A 126 -17.92 0.31 -23.41
CA PRO A 126 -17.00 1.06 -24.25
C PRO A 126 -17.37 2.54 -24.44
N SER A 127 -18.58 2.93 -24.01
CA SER A 127 -19.09 4.30 -24.10
C SER A 127 -19.11 5.04 -22.76
N SER A 128 -18.56 4.44 -21.71
CA SER A 128 -18.53 5.01 -20.35
C SER A 128 -17.54 6.19 -20.18
N GLY A 129 -16.60 6.35 -21.13
CA GLY A 129 -15.51 7.32 -21.04
C GLY A 129 -14.40 6.91 -20.06
N LEU A 130 -14.40 5.67 -19.58
CA LEU A 130 -13.36 5.12 -18.72
C LEU A 130 -12.44 4.22 -19.55
N ASP A 131 -11.23 4.68 -19.81
CA ASP A 131 -10.23 3.90 -20.55
C ASP A 131 -9.73 2.70 -19.74
N ALA A 132 -9.28 1.66 -20.46
CA ALA A 132 -8.72 0.46 -19.84
C ALA A 132 -7.53 0.80 -18.93
N PRO A 133 -7.59 0.48 -17.62
CA PRO A 133 -6.59 0.92 -16.67
C PRO A 133 -5.29 0.11 -16.75
N ALA A 134 -4.18 0.76 -16.43
CA ALA A 134 -2.90 0.13 -16.11
C ALA A 134 -2.93 -0.52 -14.73
N ALA A 135 -3.57 0.14 -13.78
CA ALA A 135 -3.66 -0.31 -12.40
C ALA A 135 -4.96 0.15 -11.73
N ILE A 136 -5.35 -0.59 -10.71
CA ILE A 136 -6.28 -0.15 -9.67
C ILE A 136 -5.47 -0.05 -8.37
N ILE A 137 -5.40 1.14 -7.76
CA ILE A 137 -4.74 1.38 -6.49
C ILE A 137 -5.75 1.54 -5.37
N VAL A 138 -5.55 0.82 -4.27
CA VAL A 138 -6.50 0.78 -3.15
C VAL A 138 -5.80 0.70 -1.80
N GLU A 139 -6.33 1.39 -0.80
CA GLU A 139 -6.04 1.19 0.62
C GLU A 139 -7.09 0.21 1.18
N THR A 140 -6.70 -0.80 1.93
CA THR A 140 -7.67 -1.67 2.63
C THR A 140 -8.40 -0.93 3.74
N VAL A 141 -7.70 0.04 4.35
CA VAL A 141 -8.24 1.00 5.31
C VAL A 141 -7.72 2.39 4.93
N GLN A 142 -8.63 3.28 4.59
CA GLN A 142 -8.31 4.67 4.27
C GLN A 142 -8.03 5.46 5.55
N GLY A 143 -6.75 5.57 5.93
CA GLY A 143 -6.39 6.24 7.18
C GLY A 143 -6.63 7.75 7.14
N GLU A 144 -6.12 8.43 6.12
CA GLU A 144 -6.27 9.89 5.94
C GLU A 144 -7.69 10.27 5.47
N GLY A 145 -8.41 9.36 4.87
CA GLY A 145 -9.73 9.56 4.30
C GLY A 145 -10.89 9.44 5.28
N GLY A 146 -10.63 9.14 6.56
CA GLY A 146 -11.66 9.07 7.60
C GLY A 146 -11.82 7.71 8.27
N LEU A 147 -10.81 6.85 8.23
CA LEU A 147 -10.80 5.49 8.77
C LEU A 147 -11.86 4.57 8.11
N ASN A 148 -12.08 4.75 6.81
CA ASN A 148 -12.98 3.87 6.07
C ASN A 148 -12.29 2.52 5.80
N ALA A 149 -12.82 1.45 6.36
CA ALA A 149 -12.35 0.09 6.10
C ALA A 149 -13.22 -0.55 5.01
N ALA A 150 -12.59 -1.10 3.98
CA ALA A 150 -13.30 -1.88 2.97
C ALA A 150 -13.59 -3.29 3.46
N SER A 151 -14.73 -3.83 3.05
CA SER A 151 -15.08 -5.21 3.30
C SER A 151 -14.18 -6.17 2.51
N PRO A 152 -13.85 -7.35 3.04
CA PRO A 152 -13.12 -8.36 2.29
C PRO A 152 -13.80 -8.76 0.98
N GLU A 153 -15.13 -8.74 0.96
CA GLU A 153 -15.98 -9.03 -0.21
C GLU A 153 -15.73 -8.03 -1.33
N TRP A 154 -15.78 -6.74 -1.00
CA TRP A 154 -15.53 -5.66 -1.94
C TRP A 154 -14.08 -5.70 -2.48
N LEU A 155 -13.10 -5.90 -1.60
CA LEU A 155 -11.68 -6.00 -2.01
C LEU A 155 -11.43 -7.20 -2.94
N ARG A 156 -12.07 -8.35 -2.71
CA ARG A 156 -12.03 -9.48 -3.66
C ARG A 156 -12.64 -9.13 -5.00
N ALA A 157 -13.80 -8.44 -4.99
CA ALA A 157 -14.44 -7.99 -6.22
C ALA A 157 -13.54 -7.04 -7.02
N ILE A 158 -12.88 -6.08 -6.35
CA ILE A 158 -11.89 -5.18 -6.98
C ILE A 158 -10.69 -5.96 -7.55
N ALA A 159 -10.18 -6.95 -6.82
CA ALA A 159 -9.09 -7.80 -7.30
C ALA A 159 -9.47 -8.60 -8.56
N ASP A 160 -10.70 -9.14 -8.58
CA ASP A 160 -11.23 -9.87 -9.73
C ASP A 160 -11.50 -8.94 -10.93
N ILE A 161 -11.96 -7.72 -10.70
CA ILE A 161 -12.12 -6.68 -11.73
C ILE A 161 -10.76 -6.35 -12.33
N ALA A 162 -9.75 -6.04 -11.51
CA ALA A 162 -8.40 -5.76 -11.99
C ALA A 162 -7.90 -6.89 -12.89
N LYS A 163 -8.04 -8.15 -12.46
CA LYS A 163 -7.64 -9.33 -13.22
C LYS A 163 -8.38 -9.47 -14.54
N ARG A 164 -9.72 -9.31 -14.56
CA ARG A 164 -10.53 -9.43 -15.78
C ARG A 164 -10.16 -8.39 -16.84
N HIS A 165 -9.90 -7.16 -16.39
CA HIS A 165 -9.55 -6.06 -17.28
C HIS A 165 -8.05 -5.94 -17.56
N GLY A 166 -7.22 -6.87 -17.05
CA GLY A 166 -5.78 -6.90 -17.27
C GLY A 166 -5.03 -5.72 -16.65
N ALA A 167 -5.60 -5.13 -15.60
CA ALA A 167 -4.95 -4.11 -14.77
C ALA A 167 -4.17 -4.75 -13.63
N LEU A 168 -3.10 -4.10 -13.16
CA LEU A 168 -2.41 -4.53 -11.95
C LEU A 168 -3.15 -4.02 -10.70
N LEU A 169 -3.34 -4.91 -9.71
CA LEU A 169 -3.83 -4.51 -8.40
C LEU A 169 -2.68 -4.02 -7.54
N ILE A 170 -2.71 -2.75 -7.15
CA ILE A 170 -1.77 -2.13 -6.21
C ILE A 170 -2.49 -1.96 -4.86
N VAL A 171 -2.01 -2.64 -3.82
CA VAL A 171 -2.44 -2.35 -2.45
C VAL A 171 -1.47 -1.35 -1.83
N ASP A 172 -1.99 -0.20 -1.45
CA ASP A 172 -1.26 0.81 -0.69
C ASP A 172 -1.30 0.48 0.80
N ASP A 173 -0.29 -0.27 1.23
CA ASP A 173 -0.16 -0.76 2.60
C ASP A 173 0.74 0.12 3.49
N ILE A 174 0.99 1.35 3.03
CA ILE A 174 1.88 2.30 3.70
C ILE A 174 1.41 2.64 5.11
N GLN A 175 0.10 2.82 5.29
CA GLN A 175 -0.46 3.19 6.59
C GLN A 175 -1.08 2.00 7.32
N ALA A 176 -1.80 1.14 6.63
CA ALA A 176 -2.52 0.02 7.23
C ALA A 176 -1.62 -1.19 7.53
N GLY A 177 -0.49 -1.32 6.84
CA GLY A 177 0.45 -2.42 6.99
C GLY A 177 1.35 -2.34 8.22
N ALA A 178 2.27 -3.30 8.30
CA ALA A 178 3.25 -3.46 9.38
C ALA A 178 2.62 -3.43 10.79
N GLY A 179 1.45 -4.06 10.94
CA GLY A 179 0.76 -4.27 12.22
C GLY A 179 -0.30 -3.24 12.57
N ARG A 180 -0.46 -2.16 11.82
CA ARG A 180 -1.46 -1.13 12.11
C ARG A 180 -2.88 -1.69 12.11
N ALA A 181 -3.20 -2.55 11.15
CA ALA A 181 -4.49 -3.23 11.02
C ALA A 181 -4.50 -4.65 11.65
N GLY A 182 -3.46 -5.02 12.41
CA GLY A 182 -3.37 -6.30 13.13
C GLY A 182 -2.46 -7.34 12.47
N GLY A 183 -2.51 -7.53 11.15
CA GLY A 183 -1.58 -8.37 10.39
C GLY A 183 -0.32 -7.61 9.94
N PHE A 184 0.68 -8.31 9.41
CA PHE A 184 1.82 -7.62 8.77
C PHE A 184 1.36 -6.91 7.49
N PHE A 185 0.63 -7.61 6.63
CA PHE A 185 -0.08 -6.97 5.52
C PHE A 185 -1.54 -6.79 5.90
N SER A 186 -2.09 -5.64 5.57
CA SER A 186 -3.49 -5.32 5.92
C SER A 186 -4.52 -6.21 5.22
N PHE A 187 -4.14 -6.82 4.09
CA PHE A 187 -5.00 -7.72 3.30
C PHE A 187 -4.90 -9.21 3.72
N GLU A 188 -4.11 -9.54 4.75
CA GLU A 188 -3.99 -10.93 5.21
C GLU A 188 -5.35 -11.51 5.60
N GLY A 189 -5.64 -12.72 5.09
CA GLY A 189 -6.90 -13.41 5.36
C GLY A 189 -8.11 -12.92 4.54
N MET A 190 -7.96 -11.90 3.71
CA MET A 190 -9.09 -11.35 2.92
C MET A 190 -9.38 -12.11 1.62
N GLY A 191 -8.56 -13.11 1.25
CA GLY A 191 -8.83 -14.03 0.13
C GLY A 191 -8.45 -13.52 -1.25
N PHE A 192 -7.60 -12.52 -1.34
CA PHE A 192 -7.02 -12.03 -2.60
C PHE A 192 -5.52 -11.75 -2.46
N MET A 193 -4.84 -11.55 -3.58
CA MET A 193 -3.41 -11.27 -3.62
C MET A 193 -3.12 -10.09 -4.56
N PRO A 194 -2.52 -9.00 -4.08
CA PRO A 194 -2.13 -7.88 -4.92
C PRO A 194 -0.98 -8.26 -5.87
N ASP A 195 -0.85 -7.51 -6.96
CA ASP A 195 0.29 -7.62 -7.87
C ASP A 195 1.47 -6.78 -7.40
N ILE A 196 1.18 -5.64 -6.77
CA ILE A 196 2.17 -4.75 -6.16
C ILE A 196 1.66 -4.31 -4.78
N ILE A 197 2.58 -4.24 -3.81
CA ILE A 197 2.32 -3.71 -2.47
C ILE A 197 3.26 -2.54 -2.24
N THR A 198 2.74 -1.38 -1.84
CA THR A 198 3.58 -0.25 -1.45
C THR A 198 3.72 -0.20 0.06
N MET A 199 4.94 -0.02 0.57
CA MET A 199 5.24 -0.03 2.00
C MET A 199 6.18 1.12 2.39
N ALA A 200 5.93 1.72 3.55
CA ALA A 200 6.76 2.76 4.17
C ALA A 200 6.42 2.89 5.66
N LYS A 201 6.55 4.07 6.24
CA LYS A 201 6.17 4.42 7.63
C LYS A 201 6.71 3.42 8.65
N SER A 202 5.84 2.59 9.24
CA SER A 202 6.21 1.62 10.28
C SER A 202 7.21 0.55 9.83
N LEU A 203 7.41 0.37 8.52
CA LEU A 203 8.36 -0.60 7.97
C LEU A 203 9.78 -0.41 8.49
N SER A 204 10.23 0.83 8.70
CA SER A 204 11.57 1.11 9.22
C SER A 204 11.75 0.73 10.70
N GLY A 205 10.66 0.47 11.42
CA GLY A 205 10.64 0.12 12.84
C GLY A 205 10.93 1.27 13.80
N MET A 206 11.65 2.30 13.36
CA MET A 206 12.10 3.43 14.20
C MET A 206 11.73 4.81 13.63
N GLY A 207 11.03 4.85 12.48
CA GLY A 207 10.65 6.12 11.83
C GLY A 207 11.73 6.74 10.94
N LEU A 208 12.78 6.01 10.59
CA LEU A 208 13.74 6.45 9.58
C LEU A 208 13.09 6.46 8.19
N PRO A 209 13.46 7.41 7.31
CA PRO A 209 12.96 7.45 5.94
C PRO A 209 13.30 6.17 5.19
N PHE A 210 12.25 5.42 4.81
CA PHE A 210 12.37 4.13 4.15
C PHE A 210 11.07 3.77 3.45
N ALA A 211 11.17 3.34 2.19
CA ALA A 211 10.03 2.82 1.43
C ALA A 211 10.51 1.78 0.43
N LEU A 212 9.63 0.87 0.08
CA LEU A 212 9.82 -0.14 -0.96
C LEU A 212 8.48 -0.49 -1.61
N ILE A 213 8.56 -1.15 -2.75
CA ILE A 213 7.46 -1.92 -3.30
C ILE A 213 7.82 -3.40 -3.30
N LEU A 214 6.81 -4.23 -3.05
CA LEU A 214 6.87 -5.67 -3.27
C LEU A 214 6.11 -5.98 -4.55
N VAL A 215 6.76 -6.65 -5.49
CA VAL A 215 6.25 -6.89 -6.83
C VAL A 215 6.22 -8.39 -7.10
N ARG A 216 5.12 -8.92 -7.65
CA ARG A 216 5.09 -10.32 -8.09
C ARG A 216 6.12 -10.53 -9.21
N PRO A 217 6.90 -11.62 -9.21
CA PRO A 217 8.04 -11.81 -10.12
C PRO A 217 7.70 -11.60 -11.60
N LYS A 218 6.52 -12.02 -12.05
CA LYS A 218 6.07 -11.86 -13.45
C LYS A 218 5.95 -10.40 -13.91
N PHE A 219 5.83 -9.45 -12.97
CA PHE A 219 5.71 -8.02 -13.26
C PHE A 219 6.99 -7.23 -12.95
N ASP A 220 8.03 -7.87 -12.45
CA ASP A 220 9.34 -7.24 -12.25
C ASP A 220 10.08 -7.10 -13.60
N GLN A 221 9.63 -6.12 -14.39
CA GLN A 221 10.09 -5.90 -15.75
C GLN A 221 10.93 -4.63 -15.93
N TRP A 222 11.53 -4.15 -14.84
CA TRP A 222 12.43 -3.01 -14.90
C TRP A 222 13.69 -3.32 -15.70
N SER A 223 14.08 -2.40 -16.56
CA SER A 223 15.44 -2.39 -17.12
C SER A 223 16.42 -1.80 -16.08
N PRO A 224 17.69 -2.20 -16.07
CA PRO A 224 18.69 -1.62 -15.16
C PRO A 224 18.71 -0.09 -15.24
N GLY A 225 18.60 0.58 -14.08
CA GLY A 225 18.62 2.04 -13.98
C GLY A 225 17.33 2.77 -14.37
N GLU A 226 16.31 2.08 -14.85
CA GLU A 226 15.07 2.69 -15.37
C GLU A 226 14.24 3.42 -14.27
N HIS A 227 14.33 2.97 -13.05
CA HIS A 227 13.77 3.66 -11.89
C HIS A 227 14.79 3.68 -10.77
N ASN A 228 15.54 4.76 -10.66
CA ASN A 228 16.62 4.93 -9.72
C ASN A 228 16.43 6.17 -8.83
N GLY A 229 17.15 6.24 -7.73
CA GLY A 229 17.17 7.39 -6.81
C GLY A 229 18.32 7.27 -5.82
N THR A 230 19.06 8.35 -5.64
CA THR A 230 20.27 8.39 -4.79
C THR A 230 20.01 7.89 -3.36
N PHE A 231 18.85 8.22 -2.79
CA PHE A 231 18.53 7.88 -1.40
C PHE A 231 17.71 6.59 -1.23
N ARG A 232 17.60 5.79 -2.28
CA ARG A 232 17.09 4.42 -2.15
C ARG A 232 18.16 3.55 -1.48
N GLY A 233 18.01 2.96 -0.40
CA GLY A 233 19.09 2.15 0.23
C GLY A 233 19.71 2.83 1.42
N ASN A 234 18.87 3.39 2.28
CA ASN A 234 19.29 3.88 3.59
C ASN A 234 19.67 2.72 4.50
N ASN A 235 20.96 2.51 4.74
CA ASN A 235 21.46 1.39 5.52
C ASN A 235 21.06 1.46 7.00
N HIS A 236 20.90 2.65 7.58
CA HIS A 236 20.38 2.78 8.95
C HIS A 236 18.94 2.26 9.03
N ALA A 237 18.12 2.57 8.02
CA ALA A 237 16.73 2.07 7.97
C ALA A 237 16.69 0.56 7.73
N PHE A 238 17.61 -0.02 6.94
CA PHE A 238 17.71 -1.47 6.80
C PHE A 238 18.00 -2.16 8.13
N VAL A 239 18.93 -1.61 8.91
CA VAL A 239 19.29 -2.16 10.23
C VAL A 239 18.11 -2.09 11.19
N THR A 240 17.43 -0.94 11.28
CA THR A 240 16.29 -0.78 12.19
C THR A 240 15.09 -1.60 11.75
N ALA A 241 14.81 -1.68 10.43
CA ALA A 241 13.73 -2.50 9.89
C ALA A 241 13.98 -3.99 10.14
N ALA A 242 15.19 -4.50 9.87
CA ALA A 242 15.54 -5.89 10.15
C ALA A 242 15.39 -6.23 11.64
N ALA A 243 15.85 -5.34 12.53
CA ALA A 243 15.66 -5.51 13.98
C ALA A 243 14.18 -5.55 14.37
N ALA A 244 13.37 -4.65 13.82
CA ALA A 244 11.92 -4.61 14.09
C ALA A 244 11.21 -5.88 13.57
N LEU A 245 11.53 -6.32 12.35
CA LEU A 245 10.97 -7.55 11.80
C LEU A 245 11.26 -8.75 12.69
N ARG A 246 12.50 -8.93 13.12
CA ARG A 246 12.87 -10.02 14.04
C ARG A 246 12.19 -9.91 15.39
N HIS A 247 12.11 -8.71 15.93
CA HIS A 247 11.57 -8.52 17.29
C HIS A 247 10.04 -8.71 17.33
N PHE A 248 9.32 -8.17 16.35
CA PHE A 248 7.86 -8.13 16.40
C PHE A 248 7.16 -9.18 15.54
N TRP A 249 7.86 -9.80 14.57
CA TRP A 249 7.22 -10.64 13.56
C TRP A 249 7.78 -12.06 13.45
N SER A 250 8.70 -12.44 14.34
CA SER A 250 9.21 -13.83 14.38
C SER A 250 8.16 -14.83 14.83
N ASP A 251 7.08 -14.35 15.45
CA ASP A 251 5.89 -15.12 15.80
C ASP A 251 4.63 -14.24 15.72
N ASP A 252 3.46 -14.80 16.08
CA ASP A 252 2.18 -14.11 16.03
C ASP A 252 1.87 -13.24 17.26
N SER A 253 2.76 -13.16 18.24
CA SER A 253 2.47 -12.53 19.54
C SER A 253 2.09 -11.06 19.39
N PHE A 254 2.83 -10.32 18.57
CA PHE A 254 2.55 -8.91 18.30
C PHE A 254 1.19 -8.72 17.61
N ALA A 255 0.91 -9.49 16.57
CA ALA A 255 -0.37 -9.42 15.85
C ALA A 255 -1.56 -9.77 16.77
N ARG A 256 -1.40 -10.77 17.66
CA ARG A 256 -2.42 -11.11 18.67
C ARG A 256 -2.64 -9.97 19.68
N ASP A 257 -1.55 -9.34 20.14
CA ASP A 257 -1.67 -8.22 21.10
C ASP A 257 -2.36 -7.00 20.45
N VAL A 258 -2.05 -6.68 19.20
CA VAL A 258 -2.71 -5.61 18.46
C VAL A 258 -4.22 -5.89 18.33
N ARG A 259 -4.62 -7.10 17.93
CA ARG A 259 -6.05 -7.49 17.85
C ARG A 259 -6.75 -7.37 19.20
N ARG A 260 -6.14 -7.93 20.26
CA ARG A 260 -6.69 -7.84 21.63
C ARG A 260 -6.88 -6.40 22.11
N ARG A 261 -5.95 -5.49 21.77
CA ARG A 261 -6.09 -4.05 22.07
C ARG A 261 -7.21 -3.42 21.25
N GLY A 262 -7.37 -3.81 19.99
CA GLY A 262 -8.48 -3.39 19.12
C GLY A 262 -9.83 -3.76 19.73
N GLU A 263 -10.01 -5.02 20.09
CA GLU A 263 -11.24 -5.52 20.76
C GLU A 263 -11.55 -4.76 22.07
N LEU A 264 -10.52 -4.50 22.88
CA LEU A 264 -10.68 -3.71 24.11
C LEU A 264 -11.10 -2.27 23.82
N LEU A 265 -10.53 -1.65 22.78
CA LEU A 265 -10.90 -0.29 22.36
C LEU A 265 -12.36 -0.26 21.88
N GLU A 266 -12.75 -1.19 21.03
CA GLU A 266 -14.11 -1.32 20.51
C GLU A 266 -15.13 -1.44 21.64
N GLN A 267 -14.94 -2.38 22.58
CA GLN A 267 -15.80 -2.54 23.75
C GLN A 267 -15.92 -1.26 24.59
N ARG A 268 -14.84 -0.50 24.71
CA ARG A 268 -14.86 0.78 25.45
C ARG A 268 -15.62 1.87 24.70
N LEU A 269 -15.44 1.94 23.38
CA LEU A 269 -16.14 2.89 22.52
C LEU A 269 -17.65 2.60 22.50
N GLU A 270 -18.05 1.33 22.35
CA GLU A 270 -19.46 0.91 22.42
C GLU A 270 -20.12 1.29 23.76
N ARG A 271 -19.42 1.07 24.87
CA ARG A 271 -19.89 1.48 26.19
C ARG A 271 -20.10 2.98 26.30
N LEU A 272 -19.15 3.78 25.75
CA LEU A 272 -19.26 5.23 25.74
C LEU A 272 -20.39 5.68 24.82
N ALA A 273 -20.53 5.07 23.64
CA ALA A 273 -21.61 5.34 22.70
C ALA A 273 -22.98 5.11 23.34
N GLY A 274 -23.16 3.97 24.00
CA GLY A 274 -24.39 3.66 24.73
C GLY A 274 -24.67 4.62 25.87
N LYS A 275 -23.61 5.11 26.55
CA LYS A 275 -23.78 6.06 27.67
C LYS A 275 -24.14 7.48 27.21
N TYR A 276 -23.59 7.93 26.07
CA TYR A 276 -23.69 9.32 25.63
C TYR A 276 -24.53 9.51 24.35
N GLY A 277 -25.07 8.45 23.78
CA GLY A 277 -25.99 8.51 22.65
C GLY A 277 -25.36 8.89 21.31
N PHE A 278 -24.07 8.55 21.08
CA PHE A 278 -23.46 8.66 19.76
C PHE A 278 -23.24 7.29 19.12
N SER A 279 -23.12 7.24 17.80
CA SER A 279 -22.79 6.00 17.08
C SER A 279 -21.28 5.82 17.00
N THR A 280 -20.79 4.59 17.19
CA THR A 280 -19.44 4.16 16.79
C THR A 280 -19.51 3.61 15.36
N ARG A 281 -18.62 4.05 14.51
CA ARG A 281 -18.40 3.50 13.16
C ARG A 281 -17.07 2.81 13.09
#